data_cae18ea9d0f7b1995c9c3cd869af60a7
#
_entry.id   cae18ea9d0f7b1995c9c3cd869af60a7
#
_cell.length_a   1.000
_cell.length_b   1.000
_cell.length_c   1.000
_cell.angle_alpha   90.00
_cell.angle_beta   90.00
_cell.angle_gamma   90.00
#
_symmetry.space_group_name_H-M   'P 1'
#
loop_
_entity.id
_entity.type
_entity.pdbx_description
1 polymer ?
#
loop_
_entity_poly.entity_id
_entity_poly.type
_entity_poly.pdbx_seq_one_letter_code
_entity_poly.pdbx_strand_id
1 'polypeptide(L)'
;VAVLTDKARVLLVNRVSGDVVASQQIERSAENIIWYGNKLYGYSDSTLSVWEGRHLSGVTTWASLFEPQHYEGYETEETVWQTTSASDFQEAKFSLTPLLIGSIKASLLALLIAIPVAIGAAIYTAFFAKSRLRNVIKPAIELLEAIPSVLIGFIAAIWLSPKAEQFLFSFAFFLIVIPFVLIAVALVQRPVAEYLPKKLRHGAE
;
A
#
# COMPACT_ATOMS: atom_id res chain seq x y z
N VAL A 1 4.56 -23.02 16.56
CA VAL A 1 4.90 -23.71 17.83
C VAL A 1 4.43 -25.13 17.73
N ALA A 2 5.21 -26.08 18.30
CA ALA A 2 4.78 -27.46 18.46
C ALA A 2 4.30 -27.66 19.89
N VAL A 3 3.15 -28.28 20.07
CA VAL A 3 2.53 -28.56 21.36
C VAL A 3 2.30 -30.08 21.48
N LEU A 4 2.79 -30.67 22.55
CA LEU A 4 2.53 -32.05 22.89
C LEU A 4 1.30 -32.11 23.81
N THR A 5 0.31 -32.91 23.42
CA THR A 5 -0.91 -33.11 24.22
C THR A 5 -0.88 -34.39 25.02
N ASP A 6 -1.64 -34.46 26.12
CA ASP A 6 -1.78 -35.62 26.98
C ASP A 6 -2.31 -36.87 26.24
N LYS A 7 -2.93 -36.68 25.07
CA LYS A 7 -3.46 -37.76 24.23
C LYS A 7 -2.44 -38.32 23.22
N ALA A 8 -1.15 -38.13 23.47
CA ALA A 8 -0.07 -38.52 22.57
C ALA A 8 -0.26 -37.96 21.14
N ARG A 9 -0.58 -36.68 21.02
CA ARG A 9 -0.63 -35.94 19.76
C ARG A 9 0.33 -34.78 19.80
N VAL A 10 1.05 -34.58 18.71
CA VAL A 10 1.79 -33.34 18.44
C VAL A 10 0.91 -32.43 17.57
N LEU A 11 0.65 -31.25 18.06
CA LEU A 11 -0.05 -30.18 17.32
C LEU A 11 0.99 -29.16 16.87
N LEU A 12 0.95 -28.78 15.61
CA LEU A 12 1.63 -27.59 15.13
C LEU A 12 0.62 -26.45 15.15
N VAL A 13 0.89 -25.45 15.96
CA VAL A 13 0.02 -24.30 16.16
C VAL A 13 0.71 -23.08 15.56
N ASN A 14 0.00 -22.30 14.77
CA ASN A 14 0.47 -20.98 14.36
C ASN A 14 0.51 -20.09 15.61
N ARG A 15 1.66 -19.51 15.88
CA ARG A 15 1.88 -18.69 17.07
C ARG A 15 1.04 -17.40 17.05
N VAL A 16 0.80 -16.85 15.86
CA VAL A 16 0.13 -15.57 15.69
C VAL A 16 -1.40 -15.72 15.70
N SER A 17 -1.94 -16.66 14.92
CA SER A 17 -3.39 -16.86 14.81
C SER A 17 -3.96 -17.87 15.84
N GLY A 18 -3.11 -18.65 16.50
CA GLY A 18 -3.55 -19.73 17.38
C GLY A 18 -4.11 -20.96 16.66
N ASP A 19 -4.17 -20.94 15.33
CA ASP A 19 -4.73 -22.04 14.54
C ASP A 19 -3.89 -23.29 14.57
N VAL A 20 -4.54 -24.45 14.66
CA VAL A 20 -3.88 -25.75 14.52
C VAL A 20 -3.64 -26.01 13.03
N VAL A 21 -2.37 -25.96 12.64
CA VAL A 21 -1.92 -26.12 11.26
C VAL A 21 -1.80 -27.59 10.85
N ALA A 22 -1.31 -28.40 11.77
CA ALA A 22 -1.16 -29.82 11.57
C ALA A 22 -1.29 -30.56 12.91
N SER A 23 -1.80 -31.77 12.85
CA SER A 23 -1.85 -32.66 14.01
C SER A 23 -1.34 -34.05 13.62
N GLN A 24 -0.44 -34.61 14.41
CA GLN A 24 0.10 -35.96 14.21
C GLN A 24 -0.11 -36.78 15.48
N GLN A 25 -0.71 -37.96 15.31
CA GLN A 25 -0.77 -38.94 16.40
C GLN A 25 0.60 -39.59 16.56
N ILE A 26 1.07 -39.69 17.77
CA ILE A 26 2.33 -40.38 18.11
C ILE A 26 2.00 -41.79 18.62
N GLU A 27 2.64 -42.80 18.06
CA GLU A 27 2.43 -44.20 18.49
C GLU A 27 2.93 -44.47 19.91
N ARG A 28 3.93 -43.71 20.37
CA ARG A 28 4.48 -43.74 21.73
C ARG A 28 4.53 -42.35 22.33
N SER A 29 4.17 -42.26 23.60
CA SER A 29 4.20 -41.02 24.35
C SER A 29 5.61 -40.46 24.39
N ALA A 30 5.84 -39.31 23.77
CA ALA A 30 7.05 -38.52 24.01
C ALA A 30 6.87 -37.72 25.31
N GLU A 31 7.88 -37.61 26.11
CA GLU A 31 7.86 -36.83 27.35
C GLU A 31 8.16 -35.36 27.06
N ASN A 32 9.06 -35.14 26.11
CA ASN A 32 9.45 -33.80 25.68
C ASN A 32 9.61 -33.72 24.17
N ILE A 33 9.42 -32.52 23.63
CA ILE A 33 9.67 -32.21 22.23
C ILE A 33 10.62 -31.03 22.11
N ILE A 34 11.51 -31.08 21.13
CA ILE A 34 12.45 -30.00 20.84
C ILE A 34 12.47 -29.73 19.35
N TRP A 35 12.49 -28.44 18.98
CA TRP A 35 12.57 -28.02 17.61
C TRP A 35 13.99 -27.60 17.25
N TYR A 36 14.56 -28.21 16.20
CA TYR A 36 15.88 -27.85 15.71
C TYR A 36 15.90 -27.83 14.18
N GLY A 37 16.17 -26.64 13.61
CA GLY A 37 16.07 -26.42 12.18
C GLY A 37 14.64 -26.62 11.67
N ASN A 38 14.47 -27.51 10.69
CA ASN A 38 13.15 -27.90 10.17
C ASN A 38 12.65 -29.25 10.73
N LYS A 39 13.29 -29.78 11.79
CA LYS A 39 12.96 -31.05 12.39
C LYS A 39 12.47 -30.88 13.81
N LEU A 40 11.42 -31.64 14.15
CA LEU A 40 10.90 -31.78 15.49
C LEU A 40 11.38 -33.10 16.04
N TYR A 41 12.02 -33.08 17.19
CA TYR A 41 12.51 -34.23 17.91
C TYR A 41 11.61 -34.45 19.12
N GLY A 42 11.04 -35.62 19.22
CA GLY A 42 10.35 -36.08 20.44
C GLY A 42 11.15 -37.19 21.11
N TYR A 43 11.42 -37.07 22.38
CA TYR A 43 12.14 -38.07 23.11
C TYR A 43 11.37 -38.54 24.35
N SER A 44 11.57 -39.81 24.67
CA SER A 44 11.18 -40.50 25.88
C SER A 44 12.37 -41.36 26.31
N ASP A 45 12.36 -41.89 27.50
CA ASP A 45 13.49 -42.60 28.10
C ASP A 45 14.21 -43.64 27.19
N SER A 46 13.51 -44.22 26.22
CA SER A 46 14.05 -45.25 25.35
C SER A 46 13.88 -45.06 23.87
N THR A 47 13.23 -43.94 23.43
CA THR A 47 12.91 -43.72 22.02
C THR A 47 13.11 -42.27 21.62
N LEU A 48 13.68 -42.08 20.41
CA LEU A 48 13.80 -40.80 19.76
C LEU A 48 12.95 -40.85 18.49
N SER A 49 11.95 -39.99 18.42
CA SER A 49 11.12 -39.78 17.21
C SER A 49 11.52 -38.49 16.54
N VAL A 50 11.67 -38.54 15.22
CA VAL A 50 12.06 -37.36 14.43
C VAL A 50 11.01 -37.14 13.35
N TRP A 51 10.45 -35.94 13.33
CA TRP A 51 9.52 -35.49 12.27
C TRP A 51 10.14 -34.34 11.48
N GLU A 52 10.05 -34.41 10.19
CA GLU A 52 10.50 -33.34 9.32
C GLU A 52 9.33 -32.42 8.98
N GLY A 53 9.47 -31.14 9.33
CA GLY A 53 8.53 -30.12 8.92
C GLY A 53 8.73 -29.77 7.47
N ARG A 54 7.77 -30.12 6.61
CA ARG A 54 7.76 -29.72 5.21
C ARG A 54 6.81 -28.55 5.04
N HIS A 55 7.21 -27.53 4.25
CA HIS A 55 6.41 -26.35 3.95
C HIS A 55 6.00 -25.53 5.19
N LEU A 56 6.85 -25.44 6.20
CA LEU A 56 6.60 -24.66 7.42
C LEU A 56 6.46 -23.13 7.17
N SER A 57 7.00 -22.64 6.05
CA SER A 57 6.85 -21.26 5.62
C SER A 57 5.47 -20.93 5.03
N GLY A 58 4.61 -21.93 4.84
CA GLY A 58 3.32 -21.81 4.15
C GLY A 58 2.10 -21.75 5.05
N VAL A 59 2.26 -21.46 6.32
CA VAL A 59 1.13 -21.44 7.26
C VAL A 59 0.43 -20.08 7.23
N THR A 60 -0.01 -19.69 6.03
CA THR A 60 -0.78 -18.47 5.85
C THR A 60 -2.24 -18.84 5.72
N THR A 61 -3.06 -18.44 6.68
CA THR A 61 -4.52 -18.58 6.65
C THR A 61 -5.17 -17.29 6.20
N TRP A 62 -6.44 -17.35 5.77
CA TRP A 62 -7.20 -16.13 5.47
C TRP A 62 -7.29 -15.21 6.70
N ALA A 63 -7.46 -15.77 7.89
CA ALA A 63 -7.47 -15.00 9.13
C ALA A 63 -6.14 -14.28 9.36
N SER A 64 -4.99 -14.94 9.19
CA SER A 64 -3.68 -14.29 9.37
C SER A 64 -3.39 -13.18 8.37
N LEU A 65 -4.04 -13.18 7.19
CA LEU A 65 -3.86 -12.15 6.17
C LEU A 65 -4.77 -10.93 6.35
N PHE A 66 -6.00 -11.13 6.83
CA PHE A 66 -7.02 -10.09 6.79
C PHE A 66 -7.59 -9.70 8.15
N GLU A 67 -7.49 -10.57 9.14
CA GLU A 67 -8.00 -10.30 10.49
C GLU A 67 -6.87 -9.72 11.38
N PRO A 68 -7.22 -8.93 12.40
CA PRO A 68 -6.26 -8.51 13.42
C PRO A 68 -5.65 -9.72 14.10
N GLN A 69 -4.36 -9.66 14.39
CA GLN A 69 -3.61 -10.73 15.04
C GLN A 69 -2.88 -10.19 16.26
N HIS A 70 -2.71 -11.04 17.26
CA HIS A 70 -1.92 -10.70 18.43
C HIS A 70 -0.43 -10.96 18.18
N TYR A 71 0.34 -9.90 18.02
CA TYR A 71 1.78 -9.96 17.83
C TYR A 71 2.53 -9.71 19.13
N GLU A 72 3.74 -10.31 19.25
CA GLU A 72 4.60 -10.07 20.41
C GLU A 72 4.98 -8.58 20.51
N GLY A 73 4.78 -8.02 21.72
CA GLY A 73 5.05 -6.60 21.99
C GLY A 73 3.90 -5.63 21.67
N TYR A 74 2.74 -6.16 21.25
CA TYR A 74 1.52 -5.38 21.05
C TYR A 74 0.52 -5.69 22.17
N GLU A 75 -0.12 -4.65 22.71
CA GLU A 75 -1.12 -4.81 23.79
C GLU A 75 -2.48 -5.27 23.24
N THR A 76 -2.76 -4.98 22.00
CA THR A 76 -4.01 -5.31 21.31
C THR A 76 -3.74 -6.06 20.01
N GLU A 77 -4.77 -6.75 19.50
CA GLU A 77 -4.73 -7.34 18.17
C GLU A 77 -4.65 -6.25 17.10
N GLU A 78 -3.71 -6.36 16.18
CA GLU A 78 -3.49 -5.37 15.12
C GLU A 78 -3.26 -6.01 13.77
N THR A 79 -3.49 -5.23 12.71
CA THR A 79 -3.16 -5.59 11.33
C THR A 79 -1.86 -4.90 10.93
N VAL A 80 -0.77 -5.65 10.84
CA VAL A 80 0.56 -5.10 10.57
C VAL A 80 1.20 -5.80 9.38
N TRP A 81 1.86 -5.03 8.52
CA TRP A 81 2.74 -5.54 7.47
C TRP A 81 4.19 -5.19 7.79
N GLN A 82 4.99 -6.20 8.09
CA GLN A 82 6.41 -6.06 8.36
C GLN A 82 7.13 -7.34 7.92
N THR A 83 7.86 -7.28 6.82
CA THR A 83 8.53 -8.44 6.22
C THR A 83 9.85 -8.81 6.90
N THR A 84 10.49 -7.84 7.54
CA THR A 84 11.75 -8.04 8.27
C THR A 84 11.53 -7.81 9.75
N SER A 85 12.04 -8.71 10.57
CA SER A 85 12.11 -8.51 12.00
C SER A 85 13.18 -7.45 12.33
N ALA A 86 12.91 -6.59 13.31
CA ALA A 86 13.90 -5.64 13.80
C ALA A 86 15.00 -6.35 14.64
N SER A 87 14.72 -7.57 15.08
CA SER A 87 15.66 -8.45 15.79
C SER A 87 15.37 -9.91 15.42
N ASP A 88 16.33 -10.80 15.62
CA ASP A 88 16.21 -12.25 15.37
C ASP A 88 15.08 -12.92 16.18
N PHE A 89 14.57 -12.23 17.19
CA PHE A 89 13.50 -12.72 18.08
C PHE A 89 12.11 -12.21 17.70
N GLN A 90 12.00 -11.24 16.81
CA GLN A 90 10.70 -10.72 16.38
C GLN A 90 10.20 -11.48 15.15
N GLU A 91 8.93 -11.84 15.18
CA GLU A 91 8.26 -12.49 14.05
C GLU A 91 7.95 -11.51 12.91
N ALA A 92 8.04 -11.99 11.67
CA ALA A 92 7.56 -11.26 10.52
C ALA A 92 6.02 -11.22 10.51
N LYS A 93 5.45 -10.08 10.13
CA LYS A 93 4.01 -9.81 10.16
C LYS A 93 3.50 -9.61 8.74
N PHE A 94 2.49 -10.36 8.33
CA PHE A 94 2.05 -10.43 6.93
C PHE A 94 0.56 -10.10 6.74
N SER A 95 0.00 -9.15 7.50
CA SER A 95 -1.37 -8.72 7.23
C SER A 95 -1.45 -7.91 5.93
N LEU A 96 -2.31 -8.31 5.00
CA LEU A 96 -2.55 -7.59 3.75
C LEU A 96 -3.50 -6.40 3.92
N THR A 97 -4.25 -6.35 5.01
CA THR A 97 -5.24 -5.30 5.29
C THR A 97 -4.65 -3.88 5.20
N PRO A 98 -3.53 -3.55 5.87
CA PRO A 98 -2.96 -2.20 5.78
C PRO A 98 -2.46 -1.86 4.38
N LEU A 99 -1.95 -2.84 3.63
CA LEU A 99 -1.52 -2.63 2.25
C LEU A 99 -2.68 -2.30 1.32
N LEU A 100 -3.78 -3.07 1.42
CA LEU A 100 -4.98 -2.84 0.61
C LEU A 100 -5.62 -1.48 0.94
N ILE A 101 -5.82 -1.19 2.22
CA ILE A 101 -6.40 0.09 2.65
C ILE A 101 -5.49 1.25 2.23
N GLY A 102 -4.18 1.13 2.40
CA GLY A 102 -3.21 2.13 1.96
C GLY A 102 -3.26 2.39 0.46
N SER A 103 -3.30 1.32 -0.34
CA SER A 103 -3.38 1.41 -1.81
C SER A 103 -4.70 2.05 -2.27
N ILE A 104 -5.83 1.67 -1.67
CA ILE A 104 -7.14 2.27 -1.98
C ILE A 104 -7.15 3.76 -1.62
N LYS A 105 -6.69 4.12 -0.43
CA LYS A 105 -6.61 5.54 -0.01
C LYS A 105 -5.72 6.36 -0.94
N ALA A 106 -4.54 5.85 -1.29
CA ALA A 106 -3.62 6.53 -2.20
C ALA A 106 -4.24 6.70 -3.60
N SER A 107 -4.89 5.65 -4.13
CA SER A 107 -5.55 5.70 -5.44
C SER A 107 -6.72 6.68 -5.47
N LEU A 108 -7.56 6.70 -4.43
CA LEU A 108 -8.67 7.65 -4.33
C LEU A 108 -8.18 9.10 -4.27
N LEU A 109 -7.13 9.37 -3.49
CA LEU A 109 -6.55 10.69 -3.39
C LEU A 109 -5.94 11.14 -4.72
N ALA A 110 -5.23 10.26 -5.42
CA ALA A 110 -4.68 10.52 -6.74
C ALA A 110 -5.78 10.83 -7.76
N LEU A 111 -6.87 10.07 -7.78
CA LEU A 111 -8.01 10.29 -8.68
C LEU A 111 -8.74 11.59 -8.38
N LEU A 112 -8.90 11.96 -7.11
CA LEU A 112 -9.52 13.22 -6.70
C LEU A 112 -8.80 14.43 -7.28
N ILE A 113 -7.49 14.36 -7.42
CA ILE A 113 -6.67 15.42 -8.03
C ILE A 113 -6.62 15.26 -9.55
N ALA A 114 -6.42 14.05 -10.06
CA ALA A 114 -6.19 13.80 -11.47
C ALA A 114 -7.44 14.08 -12.34
N ILE A 115 -8.63 13.70 -11.86
CA ILE A 115 -9.87 13.85 -12.63
C ILE A 115 -10.19 15.33 -12.97
N PRO A 116 -10.21 16.28 -12.00
CA PRO A 116 -10.46 17.68 -12.31
C PRO A 116 -9.43 18.27 -13.26
N VAL A 117 -8.16 17.95 -13.05
CA VAL A 117 -7.06 18.44 -13.91
C VAL A 117 -7.20 17.87 -15.33
N ALA A 118 -7.48 16.59 -15.48
CA ALA A 118 -7.67 15.94 -16.77
C ALA A 118 -8.87 16.53 -17.54
N ILE A 119 -10.00 16.72 -16.86
CA ILE A 119 -11.20 17.34 -17.44
C ILE A 119 -10.89 18.78 -17.88
N GLY A 120 -10.24 19.57 -17.03
CA GLY A 120 -9.85 20.94 -17.34
C GLY A 120 -8.92 21.02 -18.55
N ALA A 121 -7.91 20.16 -18.61
CA ALA A 121 -6.98 20.05 -19.73
C ALA A 121 -7.70 19.63 -21.03
N ALA A 122 -8.63 18.67 -20.93
CA ALA A 122 -9.42 18.22 -22.08
C ALA A 122 -10.31 19.35 -22.64
N ILE A 123 -11.03 20.07 -21.77
CA ILE A 123 -11.86 21.22 -22.16
C ILE A 123 -11.00 22.30 -22.80
N TYR A 124 -9.89 22.67 -22.16
CA TYR A 124 -8.98 23.65 -22.71
C TYR A 124 -8.47 23.25 -24.09
N THR A 125 -8.01 22.02 -24.24
CA THR A 125 -7.49 21.51 -25.52
C THR A 125 -8.56 21.45 -26.60
N ALA A 126 -9.80 21.09 -26.24
CA ALA A 126 -10.90 20.96 -27.19
C ALA A 126 -11.41 22.32 -27.69
N PHE A 127 -11.56 23.32 -26.81
CA PHE A 127 -12.26 24.55 -27.11
C PHE A 127 -11.35 25.79 -27.24
N PHE A 128 -10.23 25.84 -26.53
CA PHE A 128 -9.39 27.03 -26.42
C PHE A 128 -8.02 26.91 -27.06
N ALA A 129 -7.48 25.68 -27.20
CA ALA A 129 -6.13 25.48 -27.71
C ALA A 129 -6.06 25.77 -29.24
N LYS A 130 -5.06 26.59 -29.64
CA LYS A 130 -4.74 26.83 -31.04
C LYS A 130 -4.34 25.50 -31.72
N SER A 131 -4.61 25.39 -33.03
CA SER A 131 -4.32 24.17 -33.81
C SER A 131 -2.87 23.72 -33.69
N ARG A 132 -1.89 24.64 -33.63
CA ARG A 132 -0.47 24.32 -33.45
C ARG A 132 -0.24 23.60 -32.12
N LEU A 133 -0.84 24.05 -31.01
CA LEU A 133 -0.70 23.44 -29.69
C LEU A 133 -1.39 22.08 -29.63
N ARG A 134 -2.58 21.96 -30.22
CA ARG A 134 -3.33 20.70 -30.31
C ARG A 134 -2.54 19.61 -31.05
N ASN A 135 -1.86 19.99 -32.14
CA ASN A 135 -1.05 19.07 -32.94
C ASN A 135 0.21 18.58 -32.21
N VAL A 136 0.64 19.26 -31.15
CA VAL A 136 1.76 18.81 -30.29
C VAL A 136 1.24 18.00 -29.10
N ILE A 137 0.14 18.43 -28.49
CA ILE A 137 -0.41 17.76 -27.30
C ILE A 137 -0.87 16.33 -27.63
N LYS A 138 -1.52 16.12 -28.77
CA LYS A 138 -2.05 14.80 -29.14
C LYS A 138 -0.92 13.74 -29.24
N PRO A 139 0.14 13.92 -30.03
CA PRO A 139 1.25 12.98 -30.05
C PRO A 139 1.97 12.85 -28.69
N ALA A 140 2.06 13.94 -27.91
CA ALA A 140 2.69 13.89 -26.59
C ALA A 140 1.93 12.96 -25.61
N ILE A 141 0.59 13.02 -25.63
CA ILE A 141 -0.24 12.10 -24.82
C ILE A 141 -0.08 10.65 -25.30
N GLU A 142 -0.07 10.42 -26.61
CA GLU A 142 0.14 9.08 -27.18
C GLU A 142 1.52 8.51 -26.77
N LEU A 143 2.56 9.33 -26.74
CA LEU A 143 3.89 8.93 -26.27
C LEU A 143 3.90 8.64 -24.75
N LEU A 144 3.19 9.43 -23.95
CA LEU A 144 3.07 9.19 -22.51
C LEU A 144 2.33 7.88 -22.20
N GLU A 145 1.32 7.54 -23.00
CA GLU A 145 0.58 6.28 -22.86
C GLU A 145 1.45 5.06 -23.17
N ALA A 146 2.45 5.21 -24.05
CA ALA A 146 3.39 4.15 -24.39
C ALA A 146 4.38 3.82 -23.24
N ILE A 147 4.55 4.71 -22.27
CA ILE A 147 5.44 4.48 -21.13
C ILE A 147 4.75 3.53 -20.12
N PRO A 148 5.42 2.42 -19.72
CA PRO A 148 4.86 1.53 -18.70
C PRO A 148 4.59 2.28 -17.39
N SER A 149 3.34 2.23 -16.92
CA SER A 149 2.92 2.92 -15.67
C SER A 149 3.73 2.49 -14.45
N VAL A 150 4.18 1.24 -14.43
CA VAL A 150 5.05 0.71 -13.37
C VAL A 150 6.39 1.45 -13.32
N LEU A 151 6.96 1.79 -14.49
CA LEU A 151 8.22 2.55 -14.56
C LEU A 151 8.05 3.96 -13.98
N ILE A 152 6.94 4.63 -14.33
CA ILE A 152 6.61 5.96 -13.78
C ILE A 152 6.43 5.86 -12.26
N GLY A 153 5.70 4.85 -11.77
CA GLY A 153 5.52 4.61 -10.35
C GLY A 153 6.84 4.37 -9.61
N PHE A 154 7.74 3.60 -10.19
CA PHE A 154 9.05 3.32 -9.63
C PHE A 154 9.93 4.59 -9.52
N ILE A 155 9.98 5.39 -10.57
CA ILE A 155 10.70 6.68 -10.57
C ILE A 155 10.08 7.62 -9.53
N ALA A 156 8.76 7.68 -9.45
CA ALA A 156 8.07 8.50 -8.47
C ALA A 156 8.37 8.05 -7.03
N ALA A 157 8.41 6.74 -6.76
CA ALA A 157 8.71 6.21 -5.44
C ALA A 157 10.16 6.50 -5.00
N ILE A 158 11.13 6.34 -5.89
CA ILE A 158 12.55 6.50 -5.52
C ILE A 158 13.01 7.96 -5.54
N TRP A 159 12.59 8.71 -6.53
CA TRP A 159 13.11 10.05 -6.75
C TRP A 159 12.18 11.16 -6.28
N LEU A 160 10.89 11.03 -6.55
CA LEU A 160 9.91 12.08 -6.24
C LEU A 160 9.40 11.99 -4.80
N SER A 161 9.15 10.79 -4.26
CA SER A 161 8.60 10.61 -2.91
C SER A 161 9.43 11.27 -1.81
N PRO A 162 10.78 11.11 -1.73
CA PRO A 162 11.59 11.79 -0.72
C PRO A 162 11.55 13.32 -0.82
N LYS A 163 11.37 13.85 -2.05
CA LYS A 163 11.25 15.30 -2.27
C LYS A 163 9.84 15.79 -1.99
N ALA A 164 8.83 15.02 -2.37
CA ALA A 164 7.45 15.35 -2.11
C ALA A 164 7.15 15.45 -0.61
N GLU A 165 7.77 14.62 0.22
CA GLU A 165 7.63 14.66 1.66
C GLU A 165 8.05 16.02 2.24
N GLN A 166 9.13 16.61 1.73
CA GLN A 166 9.63 17.92 2.15
C GLN A 166 8.70 19.08 1.75
N PHE A 167 8.01 18.93 0.63
CA PHE A 167 7.15 19.95 0.04
C PHE A 167 5.65 19.66 0.17
N LEU A 168 5.28 18.60 0.88
CA LEU A 168 3.91 18.09 0.91
C LEU A 168 2.89 19.16 1.34
N PHE A 169 3.20 19.91 2.39
CA PHE A 169 2.33 21.00 2.86
C PHE A 169 2.23 22.14 1.85
N SER A 170 3.34 22.55 1.26
CA SER A 170 3.37 23.61 0.27
C SER A 170 2.63 23.20 -1.00
N PHE A 171 2.80 21.96 -1.43
CA PHE A 171 2.13 21.41 -2.61
C PHE A 171 0.63 21.26 -2.40
N ALA A 172 0.18 20.74 -1.25
CA ALA A 172 -1.23 20.64 -0.90
C ALA A 172 -1.89 22.03 -0.80
N PHE A 173 -1.20 22.99 -0.18
CA PHE A 173 -1.65 24.37 -0.12
C PHE A 173 -1.81 24.99 -1.52
N PHE A 174 -0.85 24.78 -2.40
CA PHE A 174 -0.88 25.25 -3.78
C PHE A 174 -2.06 24.68 -4.57
N LEU A 175 -2.30 23.36 -4.44
CA LEU A 175 -3.43 22.68 -5.10
C LEU A 175 -4.79 23.20 -4.65
N ILE A 176 -4.91 23.60 -3.40
CA ILE A 176 -6.16 24.16 -2.86
C ILE A 176 -6.30 25.64 -3.26
N VAL A 177 -5.24 26.42 -3.09
CA VAL A 177 -5.30 27.88 -3.27
C VAL A 177 -5.45 28.28 -4.74
N ILE A 178 -4.78 27.61 -5.68
CA ILE A 178 -4.85 27.99 -7.09
C ILE A 178 -6.28 28.00 -7.63
N PRO A 179 -7.12 26.96 -7.46
CA PRO A 179 -8.50 26.98 -7.94
C PRO A 179 -9.30 28.14 -7.34
N PHE A 180 -9.12 28.41 -6.04
CA PHE A 180 -9.80 29.51 -5.38
C PHE A 180 -9.38 30.88 -5.92
N VAL A 181 -8.08 31.07 -6.14
CA VAL A 181 -7.55 32.30 -6.73
C VAL A 181 -8.08 32.47 -8.16
N LEU A 182 -8.08 31.42 -8.97
CA LEU A 182 -8.61 31.47 -10.33
C LEU A 182 -10.10 31.82 -10.36
N ILE A 183 -10.90 31.22 -9.46
CA ILE A 183 -12.32 31.54 -9.32
C ILE A 183 -12.49 33.00 -8.86
N ALA A 184 -11.74 33.46 -7.87
CA ALA A 184 -11.78 34.82 -7.39
C ALA A 184 -11.43 35.83 -8.48
N VAL A 185 -10.36 35.58 -9.24
CA VAL A 185 -9.96 36.39 -10.37
C VAL A 185 -11.06 36.40 -11.44
N ALA A 186 -11.65 35.27 -11.78
CA ALA A 186 -12.73 35.17 -12.75
C ALA A 186 -13.99 35.95 -12.31
N LEU A 187 -14.31 35.93 -11.01
CA LEU A 187 -15.43 36.69 -10.45
C LEU A 187 -15.17 38.18 -10.44
N VAL A 188 -13.94 38.61 -10.14
CA VAL A 188 -13.55 40.02 -10.10
C VAL A 188 -13.39 40.61 -11.50
N GLN A 189 -12.96 39.81 -12.48
CA GLN A 189 -12.82 40.31 -13.87
C GLN A 189 -14.15 40.76 -14.50
N ARG A 190 -15.27 40.14 -14.12
CA ARG A 190 -16.59 40.52 -14.67
C ARG A 190 -16.97 41.96 -14.36
N PRO A 191 -17.01 42.43 -13.10
CA PRO A 191 -17.34 43.82 -12.79
C PRO A 191 -16.26 44.82 -13.25
N VAL A 192 -14.97 44.43 -13.19
CA VAL A 192 -13.88 45.30 -13.63
C VAL A 192 -13.90 45.53 -15.13
N ALA A 193 -14.29 44.53 -15.93
CA ALA A 193 -14.44 44.67 -17.39
C ALA A 193 -15.57 45.62 -17.78
N GLU A 194 -16.58 45.82 -16.93
CA GLU A 194 -17.65 46.82 -17.16
C GLU A 194 -17.23 48.24 -16.84
N TYR A 195 -16.28 48.43 -15.93
CA TYR A 195 -15.77 49.75 -15.53
C TYR A 195 -14.57 50.24 -16.37
N LEU A 196 -13.92 49.34 -17.12
CA LEU A 196 -12.79 49.72 -17.99
C LEU A 196 -13.28 50.37 -19.29
N PRO A 197 -12.79 51.60 -19.64
CA PRO A 197 -13.17 52.28 -20.87
C PRO A 197 -12.81 51.41 -22.07
N LYS A 198 -13.74 51.34 -23.04
CA LYS A 198 -13.71 50.53 -24.29
C LYS A 198 -12.38 50.57 -25.08
N LYS A 199 -11.55 51.60 -24.85
CA LYS A 199 -10.26 51.78 -25.53
C LYS A 199 -9.18 50.73 -25.16
N LEU A 200 -9.27 50.07 -24.01
CA LEU A 200 -8.31 49.07 -23.59
C LEU A 200 -8.69 47.62 -24.03
N ARG A 201 -9.88 47.49 -24.63
CA ARG A 201 -10.44 46.19 -25.02
C ARG A 201 -9.97 45.71 -26.41
N HIS A 202 -9.31 46.54 -27.18
CA HIS A 202 -8.87 46.26 -28.56
C HIS A 202 -7.35 46.09 -28.70
N GLY A 203 -6.61 46.00 -27.63
CA GLY A 203 -5.15 45.88 -27.65
C GLY A 203 -4.59 44.50 -27.32
N ALA A 204 -5.41 43.45 -27.32
CA ALA A 204 -5.00 42.11 -26.98
C ALA A 204 -5.42 41.08 -28.05
N GLU A 205 -5.28 41.42 -29.33
CA GLU A 205 -5.30 40.45 -30.43
C GLU A 205 -3.89 40.10 -30.89
#